data_91e15617a4e8940fd502328cf01db916
#
_entry.id   91e15617a4e8940fd502328cf01db916
#
_cell.length_a   1.000
_cell.length_b   1.000
_cell.length_c   1.000
_cell.angle_alpha   90.00
_cell.angle_beta   90.00
_cell.angle_gamma   90.00
#
_symmetry.space_group_name_H-M   'P 1'
#
loop_
_entity.id
_entity.type
_entity.pdbx_description
1 polymer ?
#
loop_
_entity_poly.entity_id
_entity_poly.type
_entity_poly.pdbx_seq_one_letter_code
_entity_poly.pdbx_strand_id
1 'polypeptide(L)'
;MTTRFLCTLAAVAFAAAATTSSLAARPLEVIKQRGRLLVCANPNALPFSSKTGDKRGFELELGEALAKELGVAMEVGWVIFPVHVARVDCDIVFDTIIDRDTNEDAHLRVSKPYTVSGVAIAVRPGIDGVKGFVDLKGRRVGAIVGSIASVRVGQKGLQTIPFTFEDELVEAVGRGEVDAGLATPGSIGYYNLTHKDAPVVLVPGDASMPEFQWQVAVGMRKADDALESAVNAALDRLQADGVIHRIYANYGIDQRLPAKP
;
A
#
# COMPACT_ATOMS: atom_id res chain seq x y z
N MET A 1 -83.15 -19.98 -27.20
CA MET A 1 -82.21 -20.68 -26.30
C MET A 1 -80.81 -20.29 -26.67
N THR A 2 -80.23 -19.29 -26.00
CA THR A 2 -78.90 -18.75 -26.27
C THR A 2 -78.06 -18.82 -25.01
N THR A 3 -77.10 -19.77 -25.01
CA THR A 3 -76.21 -20.06 -23.89
C THR A 3 -74.99 -19.11 -23.99
N ARG A 4 -74.84 -18.26 -23.01
CA ARG A 4 -73.66 -17.37 -22.88
C ARG A 4 -72.58 -18.09 -22.11
N PHE A 5 -71.44 -18.32 -22.75
CA PHE A 5 -70.19 -18.77 -22.09
C PHE A 5 -69.45 -17.55 -21.52
N LEU A 6 -69.29 -17.48 -20.20
CA LEU A 6 -68.37 -16.55 -19.53
C LEU A 6 -66.97 -17.19 -19.49
N CYS A 7 -66.03 -16.56 -20.24
CA CYS A 7 -64.60 -16.85 -20.05
C CYS A 7 -64.04 -15.94 -18.96
N THR A 8 -63.70 -16.48 -17.81
CA THR A 8 -62.95 -15.81 -16.77
C THR A 8 -61.46 -15.92 -17.07
N LEU A 9 -60.83 -14.78 -17.48
CA LEU A 9 -59.38 -14.64 -17.58
C LEU A 9 -58.81 -14.42 -16.16
N ALA A 10 -58.06 -15.41 -15.66
CA ALA A 10 -57.24 -15.25 -14.46
C ALA A 10 -55.90 -14.58 -14.87
N ALA A 11 -55.69 -13.32 -14.50
CA ALA A 11 -54.45 -12.64 -14.68
C ALA A 11 -53.48 -13.06 -13.54
N VAL A 12 -52.47 -13.87 -13.87
CA VAL A 12 -51.34 -14.18 -12.95
C VAL A 12 -50.37 -13.03 -13.00
N ALA A 13 -50.36 -12.18 -11.96
CA ALA A 13 -49.36 -11.15 -11.77
C ALA A 13 -48.03 -11.77 -11.34
N PHE A 14 -47.07 -11.85 -12.25
CA PHE A 14 -45.71 -12.27 -11.95
C PHE A 14 -44.99 -11.03 -11.34
N ALA A 15 -44.89 -10.97 -10.02
CA ALA A 15 -44.08 -9.97 -9.33
C ALA A 15 -42.59 -10.31 -9.57
N ALA A 16 -41.99 -9.65 -10.57
CA ALA A 16 -40.54 -9.68 -10.73
C ALA A 16 -39.93 -8.93 -9.57
N ALA A 17 -39.40 -9.63 -8.59
CA ALA A 17 -38.54 -9.06 -7.58
C ALA A 17 -37.23 -8.61 -8.29
N ALA A 18 -37.18 -7.33 -8.62
CA ALA A 18 -35.94 -6.68 -9.07
C ALA A 18 -34.98 -6.73 -7.88
N THR A 19 -34.10 -7.73 -7.87
CA THR A 19 -32.90 -7.72 -7.02
C THR A 19 -32.04 -6.58 -7.55
N THR A 20 -32.17 -5.40 -6.97
CA THR A 20 -31.18 -4.34 -7.12
C THR A 20 -29.87 -4.92 -6.58
N SER A 21 -28.98 -5.36 -7.48
CA SER A 21 -27.57 -5.58 -7.15
C SER A 21 -27.03 -4.23 -6.73
N SER A 22 -27.20 -3.89 -5.46
CA SER A 22 -26.40 -2.89 -4.80
C SER A 22 -24.96 -3.20 -5.19
N LEU A 23 -24.18 -2.19 -5.60
CA LEU A 23 -22.73 -2.27 -5.69
C LEU A 23 -22.25 -2.54 -4.26
N ALA A 24 -22.41 -3.79 -3.84
CA ALA A 24 -22.35 -4.19 -2.46
C ALA A 24 -20.94 -3.99 -1.94
N ALA A 25 -20.88 -3.32 -0.78
CA ALA A 25 -19.77 -3.47 0.15
C ALA A 25 -19.31 -4.94 0.13
N ARG A 26 -18.01 -5.21 0.25
CA ARG A 26 -17.55 -6.59 0.50
C ARG A 26 -17.58 -6.83 2.00
N PRO A 27 -18.66 -7.36 2.52
CA PRO A 27 -18.78 -7.66 3.93
C PRO A 27 -17.71 -8.68 4.32
N LEU A 28 -17.24 -8.59 5.54
CA LEU A 28 -16.38 -9.62 6.14
C LEU A 28 -16.95 -11.03 5.90
N GLU A 29 -18.26 -11.16 5.97
CA GLU A 29 -18.96 -12.44 5.77
C GLU A 29 -18.73 -13.02 4.35
N VAL A 30 -18.73 -12.19 3.31
CA VAL A 30 -18.45 -12.64 1.94
C VAL A 30 -17.00 -13.13 1.81
N ILE A 31 -16.04 -12.47 2.46
CA ILE A 31 -14.63 -12.90 2.49
C ILE A 31 -14.52 -14.26 3.20
N LYS A 32 -15.19 -14.41 4.34
CA LYS A 32 -15.22 -15.68 5.10
C LYS A 32 -15.87 -16.82 4.33
N GLN A 33 -17.03 -16.59 3.70
CA GLN A 33 -17.70 -17.60 2.88
C GLN A 33 -16.87 -18.03 1.67
N ARG A 34 -16.15 -17.08 1.04
CA ARG A 34 -15.23 -17.37 -0.06
C ARG A 34 -13.96 -18.11 0.43
N GLY A 35 -13.64 -18.02 1.72
CA GLY A 35 -12.47 -18.61 2.36
C GLY A 35 -11.14 -17.98 1.98
N ARG A 36 -11.14 -16.79 1.36
CA ARG A 36 -9.93 -16.11 0.90
C ARG A 36 -10.02 -14.59 0.95
N LEU A 37 -8.91 -13.96 1.30
CA LEU A 37 -8.67 -12.51 1.27
C LEU A 37 -7.83 -12.20 0.04
N LEU A 38 -8.35 -11.39 -0.89
CA LEU A 38 -7.64 -10.97 -2.09
C LEU A 38 -6.88 -9.67 -1.82
N VAL A 39 -5.54 -9.77 -1.83
CA VAL A 39 -4.61 -8.67 -1.59
C VAL A 39 -4.05 -8.18 -2.91
N CYS A 40 -4.22 -6.89 -3.23
CA CYS A 40 -3.50 -6.28 -4.35
C CYS A 40 -2.05 -6.00 -3.98
N ALA A 41 -1.11 -6.39 -4.86
CA ALA A 41 0.31 -6.14 -4.68
C ALA A 41 1.02 -5.92 -6.02
N ASN A 42 2.15 -5.22 -6.00
CA ASN A 42 2.97 -5.00 -7.18
C ASN A 42 3.89 -6.22 -7.40
N PRO A 43 4.00 -6.75 -8.65
CA PRO A 43 4.85 -7.91 -8.91
C PRO A 43 6.36 -7.64 -8.79
N ASN A 44 6.80 -6.36 -8.85
CA ASN A 44 8.20 -5.95 -8.91
C ASN A 44 8.46 -4.71 -8.06
N ALA A 45 8.29 -4.81 -6.75
CA ALA A 45 8.46 -3.68 -5.83
C ALA A 45 9.06 -4.12 -4.49
N LEU A 46 10.17 -4.86 -4.50
CA LEU A 46 10.87 -5.14 -3.24
C LEU A 46 11.37 -3.83 -2.59
N PRO A 47 11.28 -3.73 -1.26
CA PRO A 47 10.91 -4.76 -0.26
C PRO A 47 9.40 -4.94 -0.04
N PHE A 48 8.54 -4.18 -0.72
CA PHE A 48 7.09 -4.20 -0.52
C PHE A 48 6.49 -5.54 -0.96
N SER A 49 6.62 -5.87 -2.24
CA SER A 49 6.08 -7.11 -2.79
C SER A 49 6.83 -7.56 -4.05
N SER A 50 6.91 -8.87 -4.26
CA SER A 50 7.48 -9.48 -5.46
C SER A 50 6.74 -10.77 -5.82
N LYS A 51 6.56 -10.97 -7.12
CA LYS A 51 5.99 -12.20 -7.68
C LYS A 51 7.05 -13.29 -7.88
N THR A 52 8.30 -12.91 -7.97
CA THR A 52 9.45 -13.77 -8.29
C THR A 52 10.51 -13.68 -7.21
N GLY A 53 11.42 -14.69 -7.17
CA GLY A 53 12.51 -14.76 -6.20
C GLY A 53 12.09 -15.35 -4.85
N ASP A 54 13.08 -15.50 -3.95
CA ASP A 54 12.90 -16.14 -2.63
C ASP A 54 12.24 -15.21 -1.61
N LYS A 55 12.39 -13.89 -1.79
CA LYS A 55 11.77 -12.86 -0.95
C LYS A 55 10.48 -12.38 -1.61
N ARG A 56 9.37 -12.55 -0.88
CA ARG A 56 8.05 -12.16 -1.38
C ARG A 56 7.71 -10.70 -1.14
N GLY A 57 8.36 -10.06 -0.18
CA GLY A 57 8.09 -8.71 0.26
C GLY A 57 7.22 -8.66 1.52
N PHE A 58 7.44 -7.60 2.32
CA PHE A 58 6.81 -7.49 3.63
C PHE A 58 5.28 -7.34 3.57
N GLU A 59 4.73 -6.73 2.52
CA GLU A 59 3.27 -6.60 2.35
C GLU A 59 2.59 -7.96 2.20
N LEU A 60 3.22 -8.89 1.47
CA LEU A 60 2.66 -10.23 1.29
C LEU A 60 2.74 -11.04 2.58
N GLU A 61 3.83 -10.89 3.35
CA GLU A 61 3.96 -11.53 4.66
C GLU A 61 2.95 -10.96 5.68
N LEU A 62 2.72 -9.64 5.65
CA LEU A 62 1.65 -8.99 6.43
C LEU A 62 0.27 -9.46 6.00
N GLY A 63 0.05 -9.60 4.67
CA GLY A 63 -1.20 -10.10 4.11
C GLY A 63 -1.52 -11.52 4.54
N GLU A 64 -0.52 -12.40 4.57
CA GLU A 64 -0.67 -13.77 5.08
C GLU A 64 -1.00 -13.79 6.58
N ALA A 65 -0.28 -12.97 7.36
CA ALA A 65 -0.56 -12.84 8.79
C ALA A 65 -1.98 -12.32 9.05
N LEU A 66 -2.41 -11.28 8.31
CA LEU A 66 -3.76 -10.73 8.42
C LEU A 66 -4.84 -11.74 7.99
N ALA A 67 -4.66 -12.42 6.87
CA ALA A 67 -5.60 -13.44 6.40
C ALA A 67 -5.77 -14.57 7.43
N LYS A 68 -4.68 -15.01 8.05
CA LYS A 68 -4.69 -15.99 9.14
C LYS A 68 -5.50 -15.50 10.35
N GLU A 69 -5.33 -14.24 10.75
CA GLU A 69 -6.11 -13.63 11.83
C GLU A 69 -7.63 -13.56 11.52
N LEU A 70 -7.96 -13.39 10.23
CA LEU A 70 -9.34 -13.40 9.75
C LEU A 70 -9.91 -14.82 9.55
N GLY A 71 -9.08 -15.87 9.66
CA GLY A 71 -9.45 -17.25 9.47
C GLY A 71 -9.67 -17.67 8.01
N VAL A 72 -8.96 -17.03 7.07
CA VAL A 72 -9.05 -17.29 5.63
C VAL A 72 -7.66 -17.46 5.00
N ALA A 73 -7.58 -17.98 3.77
CA ALA A 73 -6.35 -18.00 3.00
C ALA A 73 -6.10 -16.64 2.33
N MET A 74 -4.84 -16.32 2.01
CA MET A 74 -4.50 -15.16 1.17
C MET A 74 -4.43 -15.56 -0.30
N GLU A 75 -4.97 -14.70 -1.15
CA GLU A 75 -4.77 -14.73 -2.61
C GLU A 75 -4.20 -13.37 -3.05
N VAL A 76 -3.31 -13.35 -4.04
CA VAL A 76 -2.67 -12.12 -4.51
C VAL A 76 -3.21 -11.72 -5.88
N GLY A 77 -3.71 -10.50 -5.96
CA GLY A 77 -4.05 -9.82 -7.20
C GLY A 77 -2.90 -8.91 -7.64
N TRP A 78 -2.23 -9.25 -8.74
CA TRP A 78 -1.08 -8.49 -9.20
C TRP A 78 -1.48 -7.23 -9.97
N VAL A 79 -0.97 -6.08 -9.52
CA VAL A 79 -1.18 -4.76 -10.14
C VAL A 79 0.14 -3.99 -10.20
N ILE A 80 0.44 -3.40 -11.35
CA ILE A 80 1.64 -2.56 -11.51
C ILE A 80 1.33 -1.11 -11.10
N PHE A 81 0.17 -0.60 -11.49
CA PHE A 81 -0.22 0.77 -11.20
C PHE A 81 -1.48 0.82 -10.33
N PRO A 82 -1.55 1.71 -9.33
CA PRO A 82 -2.70 1.83 -8.42
C PRO A 82 -4.05 1.95 -9.13
N VAL A 83 -4.11 2.60 -10.29
CA VAL A 83 -5.32 2.73 -11.12
C VAL A 83 -5.92 1.37 -11.54
N HIS A 84 -5.13 0.31 -11.56
CA HIS A 84 -5.59 -1.03 -11.92
C HIS A 84 -6.20 -1.82 -10.75
N VAL A 85 -6.05 -1.35 -9.50
CA VAL A 85 -6.63 -1.98 -8.30
C VAL A 85 -8.14 -2.18 -8.46
N ALA A 86 -8.83 -1.21 -9.05
CA ALA A 86 -10.26 -1.30 -9.32
C ALA A 86 -10.63 -2.43 -10.30
N ARG A 87 -9.77 -2.74 -11.26
CA ARG A 87 -9.99 -3.78 -12.28
C ARG A 87 -9.76 -5.18 -11.71
N VAL A 88 -8.73 -5.35 -10.88
CA VAL A 88 -8.44 -6.62 -10.20
C VAL A 88 -9.46 -6.89 -9.10
N ASP A 89 -10.07 -5.82 -8.57
CA ASP A 89 -11.14 -5.86 -7.60
C ASP A 89 -10.74 -6.56 -6.28
N CYS A 90 -9.55 -6.23 -5.77
CA CYS A 90 -9.04 -6.74 -4.49
C CYS A 90 -9.88 -6.30 -3.30
N ASP A 91 -9.81 -7.07 -2.21
CA ASP A 91 -10.45 -6.70 -0.94
C ASP A 91 -9.63 -5.63 -0.22
N ILE A 92 -8.31 -5.82 -0.19
CA ILE A 92 -7.39 -4.94 0.53
C ILE A 92 -6.14 -4.60 -0.30
N VAL A 93 -5.49 -3.52 0.12
CA VAL A 93 -4.20 -3.03 -0.36
C VAL A 93 -3.39 -2.59 0.87
N PHE A 94 -2.14 -3.03 0.97
CA PHE A 94 -1.23 -2.55 2.01
C PHE A 94 -0.60 -1.21 1.62
N ASP A 95 0.18 -0.64 2.53
CA ASP A 95 0.93 0.61 2.37
C ASP A 95 0.08 1.81 1.89
N THR A 96 -1.20 1.81 2.27
CA THR A 96 -2.11 2.90 1.95
C THR A 96 -1.81 4.10 2.85
N ILE A 97 -1.49 5.22 2.21
CA ILE A 97 -1.30 6.50 2.92
C ILE A 97 -2.66 6.98 3.43
N ILE A 98 -2.72 7.38 4.70
CA ILE A 98 -3.92 7.99 5.25
C ILE A 98 -3.97 9.45 4.78
N ASP A 99 -4.75 9.67 3.75
CA ASP A 99 -5.11 10.98 3.21
C ASP A 99 -6.61 10.96 2.91
N ARG A 100 -7.37 11.80 3.59
CA ARG A 100 -8.83 11.73 3.57
C ARG A 100 -9.38 11.88 2.15
N ASP A 101 -8.95 12.91 1.45
CA ASP A 101 -9.52 13.26 0.15
C ASP A 101 -9.16 12.18 -0.88
N THR A 102 -7.89 11.76 -0.92
CA THR A 102 -7.42 10.69 -1.82
C THR A 102 -8.10 9.36 -1.53
N ASN A 103 -8.32 9.00 -0.26
CA ASN A 103 -8.96 7.74 0.09
C ASN A 103 -10.46 7.75 -0.23
N GLU A 104 -11.16 8.88 -0.03
CA GLU A 104 -12.56 9.04 -0.42
C GLU A 104 -12.73 8.96 -1.94
N ASP A 105 -11.89 9.63 -2.73
CA ASP A 105 -11.89 9.57 -4.19
C ASP A 105 -11.63 8.15 -4.73
N ALA A 106 -10.76 7.41 -4.07
CA ALA A 106 -10.45 6.02 -4.39
C ALA A 106 -11.52 5.02 -3.89
N HIS A 107 -12.54 5.48 -3.18
CA HIS A 107 -13.54 4.64 -2.49
C HIS A 107 -12.90 3.58 -1.59
N LEU A 108 -11.87 3.98 -0.85
CA LEU A 108 -11.19 3.16 0.12
C LEU A 108 -11.60 3.55 1.55
N ARG A 109 -12.00 2.57 2.34
CA ARG A 109 -11.90 2.67 3.77
C ARG A 109 -10.48 2.34 4.19
N VAL A 110 -9.99 2.98 5.22
CA VAL A 110 -8.64 2.73 5.75
C VAL A 110 -8.72 2.23 7.19
N SER A 111 -7.86 1.29 7.53
CA SER A 111 -7.70 0.85 8.90
C SER A 111 -7.10 1.97 9.76
N LYS A 112 -7.04 1.76 11.07
CA LYS A 112 -6.10 2.54 11.88
C LYS A 112 -4.67 2.37 11.38
N PRO A 113 -3.80 3.37 11.55
CA PRO A 113 -2.42 3.27 11.10
C PRO A 113 -1.66 2.19 11.90
N TYR A 114 -0.84 1.41 11.20
CA TYR A 114 0.02 0.40 11.83
C TYR A 114 1.51 0.76 11.79
N THR A 115 1.89 1.75 10.98
CA THR A 115 3.25 2.29 10.91
C THR A 115 3.26 3.72 10.40
N VAL A 116 4.41 4.38 10.51
CA VAL A 116 4.71 5.67 9.89
C VAL A 116 5.80 5.48 8.87
N SER A 117 5.61 6.04 7.68
CA SER A 117 6.60 6.09 6.61
C SER A 117 6.84 7.53 6.16
N GLY A 118 7.61 7.69 5.12
CA GLY A 118 7.91 9.03 4.59
C GLY A 118 8.99 8.97 3.53
N VAL A 119 9.49 10.16 3.16
CA VAL A 119 10.64 10.30 2.26
C VAL A 119 11.92 10.41 3.07
N ALA A 120 12.89 9.58 2.74
CA ALA A 120 14.27 9.69 3.18
C ALA A 120 15.18 9.94 1.96
N ILE A 121 16.43 10.27 2.22
CA ILE A 121 17.43 10.48 1.19
C ILE A 121 18.43 9.34 1.25
N ALA A 122 18.51 8.53 0.19
CA ALA A 122 19.65 7.66 -0.04
C ALA A 122 20.79 8.50 -0.61
N VAL A 123 21.95 8.48 0.02
CA VAL A 123 23.12 9.26 -0.44
C VAL A 123 24.25 8.30 -0.79
N ARG A 124 24.87 8.52 -1.93
CA ARG A 124 26.01 7.73 -2.38
C ARG A 124 27.17 7.84 -1.38
N PRO A 125 27.87 6.75 -1.04
CA PRO A 125 29.09 6.80 -0.23
C PRO A 125 30.11 7.77 -0.81
N GLY A 126 30.78 8.54 0.05
CA GLY A 126 31.77 9.56 -0.34
C GLY A 126 31.17 10.93 -0.74
N ILE A 127 29.86 11.08 -0.65
CA ILE A 127 29.22 12.40 -0.74
C ILE A 127 28.90 12.89 0.66
N ASP A 128 29.61 13.94 1.09
CA ASP A 128 29.44 14.55 2.40
C ASP A 128 28.50 15.77 2.36
N GLY A 129 28.05 16.17 3.56
CA GLY A 129 27.30 17.41 3.78
C GLY A 129 25.83 17.35 3.46
N VAL A 130 25.27 16.19 3.08
CA VAL A 130 23.82 16.02 2.89
C VAL A 130 23.19 15.69 4.25
N LYS A 131 22.43 16.64 4.79
CA LYS A 131 21.68 16.51 6.05
C LYS A 131 20.16 16.64 5.83
N GLY A 132 19.74 17.12 4.65
CA GLY A 132 18.35 17.33 4.30
C GLY A 132 18.17 17.69 2.83
N PHE A 133 16.93 17.96 2.45
CA PHE A 133 16.55 18.22 1.04
C PHE A 133 17.23 19.47 0.47
N VAL A 134 17.53 20.47 1.30
CA VAL A 134 18.17 21.73 0.87
C VAL A 134 19.59 21.51 0.36
N ASP A 135 20.29 20.49 0.87
CA ASP A 135 21.66 20.14 0.52
C ASP A 135 21.77 19.39 -0.81
N LEU A 136 20.62 19.07 -1.43
CA LEU A 136 20.55 18.36 -2.71
C LEU A 136 20.70 19.29 -3.92
N LYS A 137 20.70 20.61 -3.70
CA LYS A 137 20.83 21.60 -4.79
C LYS A 137 22.15 21.40 -5.54
N GLY A 138 22.05 21.30 -6.87
CA GLY A 138 23.22 21.11 -7.74
C GLY A 138 23.74 19.67 -7.82
N ARG A 139 23.09 18.71 -7.16
CA ARG A 139 23.42 17.29 -7.24
C ARG A 139 22.51 16.58 -8.23
N ARG A 140 22.94 15.43 -8.71
CA ARG A 140 22.11 14.50 -9.51
C ARG A 140 21.21 13.72 -8.56
N VAL A 141 19.94 14.10 -8.51
CA VAL A 141 18.96 13.52 -7.56
C VAL A 141 17.92 12.72 -8.31
N GLY A 142 17.77 11.46 -7.96
CA GLY A 142 16.70 10.61 -8.47
C GLY A 142 15.44 10.67 -7.61
N ALA A 143 14.27 10.51 -8.24
CA ALA A 143 12.99 10.35 -7.55
C ALA A 143 12.01 9.55 -8.39
N ILE A 144 11.04 8.90 -7.75
CA ILE A 144 9.98 8.17 -8.44
C ILE A 144 9.01 9.16 -9.09
N VAL A 145 8.72 8.94 -10.37
CA VAL A 145 7.79 9.77 -11.15
C VAL A 145 6.42 9.87 -10.45
N GLY A 146 5.93 11.09 -10.27
CA GLY A 146 4.61 11.33 -9.67
C GLY A 146 4.52 11.04 -8.18
N SER A 147 5.63 10.67 -7.52
CA SER A 147 5.65 10.49 -6.06
C SER A 147 5.50 11.83 -5.33
N ILE A 148 5.07 11.75 -4.07
CA ILE A 148 5.03 12.90 -3.16
C ILE A 148 6.40 13.59 -3.12
N ALA A 149 7.49 12.79 -3.10
CA ALA A 149 8.85 13.30 -3.10
C ALA A 149 9.13 14.16 -4.34
N SER A 150 8.92 13.61 -5.55
CA SER A 150 9.22 14.32 -6.81
C SER A 150 8.40 15.60 -6.96
N VAL A 151 7.11 15.56 -6.60
CA VAL A 151 6.21 16.71 -6.69
C VAL A 151 6.63 17.80 -5.71
N ARG A 152 6.84 17.47 -4.45
CA ARG A 152 7.17 18.46 -3.39
C ARG A 152 8.54 19.10 -3.56
N VAL A 153 9.58 18.31 -3.92
CA VAL A 153 10.90 18.91 -4.16
C VAL A 153 10.92 19.71 -5.46
N GLY A 154 10.14 19.29 -6.48
CA GLY A 154 9.96 20.06 -7.71
C GLY A 154 9.33 21.44 -7.45
N GLN A 155 8.33 21.53 -6.58
CA GLN A 155 7.73 22.78 -6.12
C GLN A 155 8.75 23.70 -5.41
N LYS A 156 9.79 23.13 -4.82
CA LYS A 156 10.91 23.85 -4.20
C LYS A 156 12.07 24.13 -5.17
N GLY A 157 11.89 23.87 -6.47
CA GLY A 157 12.87 24.15 -7.52
C GLY A 157 13.98 23.10 -7.68
N LEU A 158 13.88 21.94 -7.04
CA LEU A 158 14.82 20.84 -7.24
C LEU A 158 14.36 19.98 -8.44
N GLN A 159 15.21 19.89 -9.47
CA GLN A 159 15.00 18.99 -10.58
C GLN A 159 15.46 17.58 -10.23
N THR A 160 14.64 16.58 -10.55
CA THR A 160 14.96 15.18 -10.28
C THR A 160 15.04 14.36 -11.56
N ILE A 161 15.91 13.36 -11.55
CA ILE A 161 16.02 12.33 -12.58
C ILE A 161 14.90 11.32 -12.31
N PRO A 162 14.02 11.02 -13.29
CA PRO A 162 12.86 10.16 -13.07
C PRO A 162 13.24 8.68 -13.02
N PHE A 163 12.69 7.97 -12.05
CA PHE A 163 12.72 6.52 -11.91
C PHE A 163 11.30 5.96 -11.82
N THR A 164 11.12 4.68 -12.18
CA THR A 164 9.84 4.00 -12.09
C THR A 164 9.68 3.26 -10.76
N PHE A 165 10.75 2.62 -10.28
CA PHE A 165 10.73 1.80 -9.07
C PHE A 165 11.80 2.25 -8.07
N GLU A 166 11.50 2.10 -6.76
CA GLU A 166 12.42 2.54 -5.70
C GLU A 166 13.69 1.68 -5.60
N ASP A 167 13.59 0.38 -5.88
CA ASP A 167 14.73 -0.52 -5.93
C ASP A 167 15.74 -0.10 -7.00
N GLU A 168 15.27 0.20 -8.22
CA GLU A 168 16.11 0.72 -9.30
C GLU A 168 16.77 2.05 -8.91
N LEU A 169 16.02 2.93 -8.24
CA LEU A 169 16.53 4.21 -7.77
C LEU A 169 17.67 4.04 -6.76
N VAL A 170 17.46 3.20 -5.72
CA VAL A 170 18.49 3.01 -4.68
C VAL A 170 19.70 2.27 -5.23
N GLU A 171 19.51 1.32 -6.15
CA GLU A 171 20.58 0.68 -6.91
C GLU A 171 21.42 1.71 -7.71
N ALA A 172 20.76 2.64 -8.39
CA ALA A 172 21.43 3.70 -9.15
C ALA A 172 22.26 4.63 -8.24
N VAL A 173 21.78 4.90 -7.01
CA VAL A 173 22.57 5.61 -5.98
C VAL A 173 23.81 4.80 -5.61
N GLY A 174 23.65 3.49 -5.30
CA GLY A 174 24.75 2.61 -4.93
C GLY A 174 25.83 2.51 -6.01
N ARG A 175 25.42 2.41 -7.29
CA ARG A 175 26.32 2.41 -8.44
C ARG A 175 26.90 3.76 -8.81
N GLY A 176 26.46 4.86 -8.17
CA GLY A 176 26.94 6.20 -8.42
C GLY A 176 26.42 6.85 -9.72
N GLU A 177 25.35 6.31 -10.29
CA GLU A 177 24.66 6.89 -11.45
C GLU A 177 23.95 8.19 -11.10
N VAL A 178 23.46 8.29 -9.86
CA VAL A 178 22.98 9.51 -9.23
C VAL A 178 23.71 9.74 -7.89
N ASP A 179 23.71 10.97 -7.41
CA ASP A 179 24.41 11.33 -6.17
C ASP A 179 23.54 11.08 -4.94
N ALA A 180 22.23 11.20 -5.11
CA ALA A 180 21.24 10.92 -4.09
C ALA A 180 19.91 10.43 -4.71
N GLY A 181 19.10 9.73 -3.91
CA GLY A 181 17.77 9.27 -4.28
C GLY A 181 16.74 9.59 -3.20
N LEU A 182 15.57 10.03 -3.61
CA LEU A 182 14.43 10.27 -2.72
C LEU A 182 13.55 9.02 -2.71
N ALA A 183 13.68 8.21 -1.67
CA ALA A 183 13.00 6.92 -1.52
C ALA A 183 12.43 6.76 -0.12
N THR A 184 11.66 5.71 0.09
CA THR A 184 11.21 5.37 1.45
C THR A 184 12.36 4.85 2.30
N PRO A 185 12.36 5.04 3.63
CA PRO A 185 13.33 4.43 4.52
C PRO A 185 13.39 2.90 4.37
N GLY A 186 12.26 2.29 4.04
CA GLY A 186 12.14 0.85 3.83
C GLY A 186 12.98 0.35 2.64
N SER A 187 12.88 1.00 1.49
CA SER A 187 13.66 0.63 0.31
C SER A 187 15.15 0.84 0.51
N ILE A 188 15.55 1.92 1.21
CA ILE A 188 16.95 2.16 1.55
C ILE A 188 17.47 1.11 2.55
N GLY A 189 16.68 0.77 3.57
CA GLY A 189 17.03 -0.26 4.55
C GLY A 189 17.21 -1.63 3.92
N TYR A 190 16.32 -1.99 3.01
CA TYR A 190 16.39 -3.26 2.27
C TYR A 190 17.62 -3.32 1.35
N TYR A 191 17.93 -2.25 0.64
CA TYR A 191 19.16 -2.16 -0.14
C TYR A 191 20.38 -2.42 0.74
N ASN A 192 20.49 -1.73 1.87
CA ASN A 192 21.62 -1.88 2.79
C ASN A 192 21.68 -3.28 3.44
N LEU A 193 20.54 -3.94 3.65
CA LEU A 193 20.50 -5.32 4.14
C LEU A 193 21.12 -6.30 3.12
N THR A 194 20.89 -6.05 1.82
CA THR A 194 21.34 -6.92 0.72
C THR A 194 22.72 -6.54 0.17
N HIS A 195 23.18 -5.30 0.40
CA HIS A 195 24.46 -4.76 -0.08
C HIS A 195 25.36 -4.33 1.07
N LYS A 196 25.68 -5.27 1.97
CA LYS A 196 26.44 -4.99 3.20
C LYS A 196 27.83 -4.42 2.95
N ASP A 197 28.43 -4.78 1.81
CA ASP A 197 29.79 -4.33 1.45
C ASP A 197 29.80 -2.94 0.77
N ALA A 198 28.66 -2.45 0.32
CA ALA A 198 28.52 -1.17 -0.36
C ALA A 198 27.20 -0.47 0.01
N PRO A 199 26.92 -0.24 1.30
CA PRO A 199 25.68 0.41 1.71
C PRO A 199 25.65 1.87 1.29
N VAL A 200 24.45 2.37 0.99
CA VAL A 200 24.20 3.81 0.84
C VAL A 200 23.96 4.45 2.21
N VAL A 201 24.23 5.75 2.31
CA VAL A 201 23.94 6.49 3.55
C VAL A 201 22.46 6.85 3.57
N LEU A 202 21.76 6.43 4.62
CA LEU A 202 20.37 6.84 4.85
C LEU A 202 20.38 8.15 5.64
N VAL A 203 19.87 9.22 5.02
CA VAL A 203 19.59 10.49 5.71
C VAL A 203 18.08 10.54 5.94
N PRO A 204 17.62 10.57 7.20
CA PRO A 204 16.19 10.67 7.49
C PRO A 204 15.57 11.92 6.86
N GLY A 205 14.30 11.82 6.47
CA GLY A 205 13.54 13.00 6.07
C GLY A 205 13.51 14.04 7.20
N ASP A 206 13.47 15.31 6.81
CA ASP A 206 13.43 16.41 7.76
C ASP A 206 12.11 16.39 8.55
N ALA A 207 12.22 16.23 9.86
CA ALA A 207 11.05 16.23 10.75
C ALA A 207 10.29 17.59 10.76
N SER A 208 10.95 18.67 10.31
CA SER A 208 10.30 19.99 10.13
C SER A 208 9.46 20.08 8.86
N MET A 209 9.47 19.04 8.02
CA MET A 209 8.70 18.96 6.77
C MET A 209 7.64 17.84 6.88
N PRO A 210 6.52 18.10 7.56
CA PRO A 210 5.49 17.08 7.80
C PRO A 210 4.89 16.52 6.51
N GLU A 211 4.96 17.27 5.41
CA GLU A 211 4.53 16.83 4.08
C GLU A 211 5.32 15.66 3.50
N PHE A 212 6.47 15.31 4.10
CA PHE A 212 7.27 14.14 3.74
C PHE A 212 7.11 12.96 4.70
N GLN A 213 6.18 13.05 5.62
CA GLN A 213 5.85 11.96 6.54
C GLN A 213 4.35 11.67 6.48
N TRP A 214 3.99 10.40 6.58
CA TRP A 214 2.60 9.98 6.56
C TRP A 214 2.37 8.71 7.39
N GLN A 215 1.15 8.58 7.85
CA GLN A 215 0.67 7.37 8.48
C GLN A 215 0.27 6.35 7.41
N VAL A 216 0.57 5.09 7.67
CA VAL A 216 0.32 3.98 6.76
C VAL A 216 -0.70 3.03 7.37
N ALA A 217 -1.69 2.66 6.57
CA ALA A 217 -2.82 1.81 6.93
C ALA A 217 -3.04 0.70 5.88
N VAL A 218 -4.00 -0.16 6.17
CA VAL A 218 -4.57 -1.08 5.20
C VAL A 218 -5.75 -0.41 4.51
N GLY A 219 -5.67 -0.22 3.20
CA GLY A 219 -6.79 0.22 2.38
C GLY A 219 -7.74 -0.95 2.10
N MET A 220 -9.03 -0.74 2.32
CA MET A 220 -10.08 -1.75 2.14
C MET A 220 -11.09 -1.26 1.13
N ARG A 221 -11.26 -2.00 0.07
CA ARG A 221 -12.22 -1.66 -0.97
C ARG A 221 -13.61 -2.19 -0.62
N LYS A 222 -14.63 -1.33 -0.77
CA LYS A 222 -16.04 -1.70 -0.53
C LYS A 222 -16.27 -2.35 0.84
N ALA A 223 -15.45 -2.03 1.85
CA ALA A 223 -15.54 -2.61 3.17
C ALA A 223 -16.79 -2.15 3.91
N ASP A 224 -17.37 -3.06 4.67
CA ASP A 224 -18.35 -2.73 5.71
C ASP A 224 -17.65 -2.47 7.06
N ASP A 225 -18.43 -2.04 8.06
CA ASP A 225 -17.92 -1.76 9.40
C ASP A 225 -17.38 -3.04 10.09
N ALA A 226 -17.90 -4.21 9.72
CA ALA A 226 -17.46 -5.48 10.26
C ALA A 226 -16.06 -5.84 9.74
N LEU A 227 -15.79 -5.63 8.44
CA LEU A 227 -14.45 -5.86 7.88
C LEU A 227 -13.43 -4.89 8.47
N GLU A 228 -13.77 -3.59 8.54
CA GLU A 228 -12.89 -2.58 9.13
C GLU A 228 -12.55 -2.91 10.59
N SER A 229 -13.56 -3.25 11.39
CA SER A 229 -13.37 -3.65 12.80
C SER A 229 -12.51 -4.90 12.94
N ALA A 230 -12.72 -5.91 12.08
CA ALA A 230 -11.95 -7.15 12.10
C ALA A 230 -10.48 -6.93 11.70
N VAL A 231 -10.23 -6.11 10.66
CA VAL A 231 -8.87 -5.74 10.24
C VAL A 231 -8.17 -4.97 11.36
N ASN A 232 -8.84 -3.99 11.96
CA ASN A 232 -8.28 -3.20 13.07
C ASN A 232 -7.92 -4.08 14.27
N ALA A 233 -8.80 -5.01 14.65
CA ALA A 233 -8.55 -5.94 15.74
C ALA A 233 -7.40 -6.92 15.43
N ALA A 234 -7.29 -7.37 14.18
CA ALA A 234 -6.19 -8.23 13.73
C ALA A 234 -4.85 -7.47 13.76
N LEU A 235 -4.80 -6.24 13.27
CA LEU A 235 -3.61 -5.39 13.35
C LEU A 235 -3.16 -5.16 14.79
N ASP A 236 -4.10 -4.98 15.74
CA ASP A 236 -3.77 -4.86 17.17
C ASP A 236 -3.06 -6.10 17.70
N ARG A 237 -3.58 -7.28 17.40
CA ARG A 237 -2.97 -8.55 17.83
C ARG A 237 -1.60 -8.73 17.19
N LEU A 238 -1.48 -8.56 15.87
CA LEU A 238 -0.21 -8.68 15.14
C LEU A 238 0.84 -7.70 15.66
N GLN A 239 0.43 -6.50 16.06
CA GLN A 239 1.32 -5.50 16.66
C GLN A 239 1.73 -5.90 18.08
N ALA A 240 0.79 -6.32 18.92
CA ALA A 240 1.04 -6.74 20.30
C ALA A 240 1.97 -7.97 20.37
N ASP A 241 1.80 -8.92 19.44
CA ASP A 241 2.61 -10.14 19.33
C ASP A 241 3.96 -9.90 18.63
N GLY A 242 4.24 -8.65 18.22
CA GLY A 242 5.47 -8.26 17.54
C GLY A 242 5.62 -8.85 16.13
N VAL A 243 4.55 -9.36 15.54
CA VAL A 243 4.59 -9.99 14.20
C VAL A 243 4.95 -8.95 13.14
N ILE A 244 4.32 -7.77 13.18
CA ILE A 244 4.59 -6.69 12.22
C ILE A 244 6.05 -6.27 12.33
N HIS A 245 6.55 -6.03 13.54
CA HIS A 245 7.95 -5.67 13.76
C HIS A 245 8.93 -6.71 13.21
N ARG A 246 8.71 -8.01 13.45
CA ARG A 246 9.57 -9.06 12.91
C ARG A 246 9.56 -9.13 11.40
N ILE A 247 8.39 -8.97 10.78
CA ILE A 247 8.28 -8.94 9.31
C ILE A 247 9.11 -7.79 8.76
N TYR A 248 8.94 -6.58 9.27
CA TYR A 248 9.72 -5.41 8.82
C TYR A 248 11.23 -5.62 9.02
N ALA A 249 11.65 -6.14 10.16
CA ALA A 249 13.06 -6.40 10.47
C ALA A 249 13.71 -7.39 9.49
N ASN A 250 12.97 -8.40 8.98
CA ASN A 250 13.45 -9.33 7.97
C ASN A 250 13.79 -8.66 6.63
N TYR A 251 13.31 -7.44 6.43
CA TYR A 251 13.58 -6.61 5.24
C TYR A 251 14.49 -5.40 5.55
N GLY A 252 15.11 -5.37 6.74
CA GLY A 252 16.00 -4.27 7.14
C GLY A 252 15.24 -2.95 7.39
N ILE A 253 13.94 -3.04 7.67
CA ILE A 253 13.08 -1.88 7.89
C ILE A 253 12.88 -1.70 9.39
N ASP A 254 13.18 -0.49 9.87
CA ASP A 254 12.85 -0.08 11.23
C ASP A 254 11.40 0.42 11.27
N GLN A 255 10.53 -0.37 11.91
CA GLN A 255 9.12 -0.02 12.04
C GLN A 255 8.96 1.15 13.02
N ARG A 256 8.44 2.26 12.53
CA ARG A 256 8.07 3.41 13.38
C ARG A 256 6.58 3.36 13.69
N LEU A 257 6.24 3.34 14.98
CA LEU A 257 4.84 3.32 15.41
C LEU A 257 4.23 4.72 15.27
N PRO A 258 2.93 4.79 14.89
CA PRO A 258 2.18 6.03 14.96
C PRO A 258 2.16 6.57 16.39
N ALA A 259 2.14 7.92 16.52
CA ALA A 259 1.90 8.53 17.82
C ALA A 259 0.56 8.03 18.37
N LYS A 260 0.51 7.72 19.66
CA LYS A 260 -0.78 7.42 20.32
C LYS A 260 -1.67 8.65 20.24
N PRO A 261 -2.96 8.47 19.88
CA PRO A 261 -3.91 9.57 19.84
C PRO A 261 -4.11 10.24 21.20
#